data_4c9c5ba0af8a3d82e89c2746024c658c
#
_entry.id   4c9c5ba0af8a3d82e89c2746024c658c
#
_cell.length_a   1.000
_cell.length_b   1.000
_cell.length_c   1.000
_cell.angle_alpha   90.00
_cell.angle_beta   90.00
_cell.angle_gamma   90.00
#
_symmetry.space_group_name_H-M   'P 1'
#
loop_
_entity.id
_entity.type
_entity.pdbx_description
1 polymer ?
#
loop_
_entity_poly.entity_id
_entity_poly.type
_entity_poly.pdbx_seq_one_letter_code
_entity_poly.pdbx_strand_id
1 'polypeptide(L)'
;EYMGKYPVIFLSLKSVDGLTFEDAKYRMTELIGLEAERFGFLEDSEHLSENEKKRYKAIISLNNGMNTMNEKMLISSLQVLSQLLYKHFGKKVIILIDEYDVPLDKALYINVYREMVSLIRGLFGMALKTNDSLQFAVLTGCMRISKESIFTGLNNFEVLSILNDQYDESFGFTDAEVKKILNDYNLKDHYLEVKEWYDGYHFGNIDIYCPWDVIQYCKSLYLDVSAKPQDFWSNSSGNAIVRRFIDKADISTRNEIERLIAGESIEKDVVSELTYDEIDKSIENLWSVLFTTGYLTHKGC
;
A
#
# COMPACT_ATOMS: atom_id res chain seq x y z
N GLU A 1 -12.58 -16.49 6.45
CA GLU A 1 -12.32 -17.87 6.03
C GLU A 1 -10.89 -18.33 6.39
N TYR A 2 -9.87 -17.48 6.24
CA TYR A 2 -8.45 -17.78 6.43
C TYR A 2 -7.92 -17.47 7.83
N MET A 3 -8.60 -16.62 8.60
CA MET A 3 -8.15 -16.14 9.91
C MET A 3 -7.84 -17.29 10.87
N GLY A 4 -6.65 -17.31 11.46
CA GLY A 4 -6.18 -18.30 12.41
C GLY A 4 -5.86 -19.69 11.85
N LYS A 5 -5.93 -19.88 10.50
CA LYS A 5 -5.74 -21.19 9.86
C LYS A 5 -4.38 -21.38 9.21
N TYR A 6 -3.66 -20.30 8.93
CA TYR A 6 -2.39 -20.28 8.20
C TYR A 6 -1.36 -19.44 8.93
N PRO A 7 -0.07 -19.77 8.86
CA PRO A 7 0.98 -18.83 9.24
C PRO A 7 0.99 -17.64 8.28
N VAL A 8 1.20 -16.45 8.83
CA VAL A 8 1.16 -15.19 8.06
C VAL A 8 2.46 -14.43 8.28
N ILE A 9 3.12 -14.05 7.19
CA ILE A 9 4.21 -13.07 7.16
C ILE A 9 3.59 -11.73 6.74
N PHE A 10 3.76 -10.69 7.56
CA PHE A 10 3.23 -9.35 7.29
C PHE A 10 4.35 -8.32 7.26
N LEU A 11 4.43 -7.55 6.18
CA LEU A 11 5.39 -6.46 6.03
C LEU A 11 4.66 -5.18 5.61
N SER A 12 4.90 -4.06 6.31
CA SER A 12 4.55 -2.74 5.79
C SER A 12 5.83 -2.03 5.37
N LEU A 13 5.97 -1.74 4.07
CA LEU A 13 7.15 -1.09 3.52
C LEU A 13 7.14 0.43 3.69
N LYS A 14 6.20 0.97 4.46
CA LYS A 14 6.02 2.40 4.73
C LYS A 14 7.28 3.13 5.18
N SER A 15 8.09 2.45 6.00
CA SER A 15 9.32 3.01 6.60
C SER A 15 10.59 2.68 5.81
N VAL A 16 10.47 1.98 4.68
CA VAL A 16 11.64 1.61 3.86
C VAL A 16 12.01 2.78 2.96
N ASP A 17 12.75 3.71 3.52
CA ASP A 17 13.31 4.88 2.87
C ASP A 17 14.74 5.12 3.34
N GLY A 18 15.41 6.15 2.85
CA GLY A 18 16.76 6.52 3.27
C GLY A 18 17.31 7.65 2.42
N LEU A 19 18.46 8.19 2.81
CA LEU A 19 19.19 9.17 2.01
C LEU A 19 20.07 8.51 0.94
N THR A 20 20.33 7.22 1.10
CA THR A 20 21.11 6.39 0.17
C THR A 20 20.40 5.06 -0.05
N PHE A 21 20.82 4.34 -1.11
CA PHE A 21 20.37 2.96 -1.33
C PHE A 21 20.70 2.04 -0.16
N GLU A 22 21.89 2.18 0.42
CA GLU A 22 22.34 1.36 1.56
C GLU A 22 21.45 1.59 2.80
N ASP A 23 21.03 2.83 3.06
CA ASP A 23 20.12 3.15 4.17
C ASP A 23 18.76 2.48 3.97
N ALA A 24 18.17 2.60 2.77
CA ALA A 24 16.89 2.00 2.45
C ALA A 24 16.96 0.46 2.48
N LYS A 25 18.04 -0.13 1.94
CA LYS A 25 18.32 -1.57 2.01
C LYS A 25 18.46 -2.05 3.46
N TYR A 26 19.16 -1.30 4.29
CA TYR A 26 19.30 -1.61 5.71
C TYR A 26 17.93 -1.62 6.41
N ARG A 27 17.08 -0.63 6.17
CA ARG A 27 15.72 -0.60 6.75
C ARG A 27 14.86 -1.78 6.28
N MET A 28 14.97 -2.18 5.02
CA MET A 28 14.32 -3.41 4.52
C MET A 28 14.83 -4.65 5.25
N THR A 29 16.14 -4.72 5.48
CA THR A 29 16.79 -5.82 6.19
C THR A 29 16.30 -5.90 7.64
N GLU A 30 16.26 -4.76 8.33
CA GLU A 30 15.78 -4.64 9.70
C GLU A 30 14.30 -5.02 9.82
N LEU A 31 13.45 -4.51 8.92
CA LEU A 31 12.02 -4.83 8.89
C LEU A 31 11.76 -6.34 8.76
N ILE A 32 12.47 -7.01 7.85
CA ILE A 32 12.31 -8.46 7.64
C ILE A 32 12.89 -9.24 8.83
N GLY A 33 13.97 -8.77 9.42
CA GLY A 33 14.54 -9.35 10.64
C GLY A 33 13.55 -9.31 11.80
N LEU A 34 12.96 -8.15 12.07
CA LEU A 34 11.93 -7.97 13.11
C LEU A 34 10.69 -8.84 12.87
N GLU A 35 10.23 -8.93 11.63
CA GLU A 35 9.11 -9.83 11.31
C GLU A 35 9.49 -11.29 11.54
N ALA A 36 10.72 -11.69 11.19
CA ALA A 36 11.21 -13.05 11.44
C ALA A 36 11.33 -13.37 12.94
N GLU A 37 11.72 -12.42 13.79
CA GLU A 37 11.81 -12.60 15.24
C GLU A 37 10.47 -12.99 15.89
N ARG A 38 9.33 -12.62 15.30
CA ARG A 38 7.99 -13.06 15.74
C ARG A 38 7.84 -14.59 15.73
N PHE A 39 8.66 -15.28 14.97
CA PHE A 39 8.66 -16.74 14.83
C PHE A 39 9.80 -17.40 15.60
N GLY A 40 10.22 -16.83 16.74
CA GLY A 40 11.33 -17.32 17.57
C GLY A 40 11.27 -18.80 17.90
N PHE A 41 10.06 -19.38 17.99
CA PHE A 41 9.84 -20.80 18.19
C PHE A 41 10.49 -21.70 17.11
N LEU A 42 10.87 -21.15 15.95
CA LEU A 42 11.56 -21.91 14.90
C LEU A 42 12.96 -22.36 15.33
N GLU A 43 13.59 -21.70 16.30
CA GLU A 43 14.90 -22.12 16.84
C GLU A 43 14.83 -23.47 17.52
N ASP A 44 13.72 -23.74 18.21
CA ASP A 44 13.52 -24.97 18.99
C ASP A 44 12.60 -25.98 18.29
N SER A 45 12.23 -25.70 17.02
CA SER A 45 11.32 -26.56 16.28
C SER A 45 11.91 -27.96 16.02
N GLU A 46 11.19 -28.98 16.44
CA GLU A 46 11.55 -30.38 16.17
C GLU A 46 11.37 -30.79 14.70
N HIS A 47 10.60 -30.00 13.95
CA HIS A 47 10.35 -30.23 12.52
C HIS A 47 11.47 -29.72 11.62
N LEU A 48 12.39 -28.91 12.16
CA LEU A 48 13.49 -28.30 11.42
C LEU A 48 14.82 -29.00 11.69
N SER A 49 15.59 -29.23 10.63
CA SER A 49 16.98 -29.69 10.73
C SER A 49 17.88 -28.58 11.29
N GLU A 50 19.04 -28.94 11.84
CA GLU A 50 20.03 -27.98 12.35
C GLU A 50 20.50 -26.96 11.27
N ASN A 51 20.55 -27.35 10.00
CA ASN A 51 20.88 -26.41 8.92
C ASN A 51 19.77 -25.41 8.64
N GLU A 52 18.50 -25.82 8.79
CA GLU A 52 17.35 -24.91 8.65
C GLU A 52 17.27 -23.95 9.81
N LYS A 53 17.51 -24.39 11.03
CA LYS A 53 17.64 -23.52 12.21
C LYS A 53 18.78 -22.50 12.04
N LYS A 54 19.92 -22.90 11.48
CA LYS A 54 21.00 -21.97 11.14
C LYS A 54 20.59 -20.94 10.11
N ARG A 55 19.80 -21.31 9.08
CA ARG A 55 19.25 -20.34 8.12
C ARG A 55 18.31 -19.34 8.78
N TYR A 56 17.44 -19.81 9.67
CA TYR A 56 16.60 -18.93 10.47
C TYR A 56 17.43 -17.94 11.31
N LYS A 57 18.40 -18.45 12.08
CA LYS A 57 19.30 -17.64 12.89
C LYS A 57 20.06 -16.59 12.07
N ALA A 58 20.41 -16.90 10.84
CA ALA A 58 21.06 -15.94 9.96
C ALA A 58 20.15 -14.77 9.53
N ILE A 59 18.82 -14.99 9.46
CA ILE A 59 17.84 -13.92 9.15
C ILE A 59 17.69 -12.96 10.36
N ILE A 60 17.69 -13.46 11.57
CA ILE A 60 17.49 -12.68 12.80
C ILE A 60 18.81 -12.23 13.46
N SER A 61 19.96 -12.59 12.86
CA SER A 61 21.28 -12.32 13.48
C SER A 61 21.55 -10.82 13.57
N LEU A 62 21.98 -10.39 14.76
CA LEU A 62 22.36 -9.01 15.03
C LEU A 62 23.86 -8.92 15.37
N ASN A 63 24.48 -7.83 14.93
CA ASN A 63 25.80 -7.39 15.36
C ASN A 63 25.71 -5.93 15.82
N ASN A 64 26.02 -5.67 17.09
CA ASN A 64 25.86 -4.35 17.72
C ASN A 64 24.44 -3.78 17.57
N GLY A 65 23.41 -4.63 17.64
CA GLY A 65 22.01 -4.23 17.48
C GLY A 65 21.55 -4.02 16.03
N MET A 66 22.41 -4.24 15.05
CA MET A 66 22.08 -4.12 13.63
C MET A 66 21.96 -5.48 12.98
N ASN A 67 20.93 -5.67 12.15
CA ASN A 67 20.75 -6.92 11.41
C ASN A 67 21.90 -7.14 10.39
N THR A 68 22.37 -8.38 10.30
CA THR A 68 23.58 -8.73 9.53
C THR A 68 23.30 -9.41 8.19
N MET A 69 22.04 -9.49 7.74
CA MET A 69 21.74 -10.06 6.43
C MET A 69 22.46 -9.27 5.32
N ASN A 70 23.20 -9.98 4.49
CA ASN A 70 23.68 -9.41 3.23
C ASN A 70 22.55 -9.41 2.19
N GLU A 71 22.77 -8.73 1.06
CA GLU A 71 21.75 -8.55 0.02
C GLU A 71 21.23 -9.90 -0.55
N LYS A 72 22.09 -10.90 -0.72
CA LYS A 72 21.67 -12.24 -1.20
C LYS A 72 20.75 -12.93 -0.20
N MET A 73 21.05 -12.80 1.09
CA MET A 73 20.21 -13.32 2.17
C MET A 73 18.89 -12.57 2.24
N LEU A 74 18.92 -11.24 2.12
CA LEU A 74 17.77 -10.38 2.09
C LEU A 74 16.81 -10.79 0.95
N ILE A 75 17.31 -10.94 -0.27
CA ILE A 75 16.53 -11.35 -1.44
C ILE A 75 15.83 -12.71 -1.21
N SER A 76 16.47 -13.66 -0.54
CA SER A 76 15.90 -15.00 -0.29
C SER A 76 15.15 -15.13 1.04
N SER A 77 15.17 -14.12 1.90
CA SER A 77 14.70 -14.20 3.29
C SER A 77 13.25 -14.63 3.44
N LEU A 78 12.33 -14.00 2.68
CA LEU A 78 10.89 -14.30 2.74
C LEU A 78 10.59 -15.72 2.23
N GLN A 79 11.28 -16.18 1.19
CA GLN A 79 11.14 -17.55 0.70
C GLN A 79 11.63 -18.55 1.76
N VAL A 80 12.80 -18.31 2.34
CA VAL A 80 13.37 -19.18 3.40
C VAL A 80 12.43 -19.21 4.60
N LEU A 81 11.97 -18.05 5.08
CA LEU A 81 11.03 -17.96 6.20
C LEU A 81 9.73 -18.72 5.91
N SER A 82 9.17 -18.58 4.70
CA SER A 82 7.99 -19.33 4.27
C SER A 82 8.20 -20.84 4.32
N GLN A 83 9.36 -21.33 3.85
CA GLN A 83 9.71 -22.75 3.87
C GLN A 83 9.81 -23.29 5.29
N LEU A 84 10.42 -22.54 6.20
CA LEU A 84 10.57 -22.92 7.60
C LEU A 84 9.22 -22.97 8.32
N LEU A 85 8.38 -21.98 8.11
CA LEU A 85 7.02 -21.92 8.67
C LEU A 85 6.15 -23.05 8.10
N TYR A 86 6.21 -23.29 6.79
CA TYR A 86 5.48 -24.40 6.17
C TYR A 86 5.89 -25.74 6.77
N LYS A 87 7.18 -25.95 6.97
CA LYS A 87 7.70 -27.20 7.54
C LYS A 87 7.30 -27.37 8.99
N HIS A 88 7.30 -26.28 9.77
CA HIS A 88 6.90 -26.30 11.18
C HIS A 88 5.40 -26.57 11.35
N PHE A 89 4.55 -25.88 10.61
CA PHE A 89 3.08 -25.95 10.77
C PHE A 89 2.40 -27.01 9.89
N GLY A 90 3.08 -27.55 8.87
CA GLY A 90 2.47 -28.40 7.84
C GLY A 90 1.46 -27.66 6.97
N LYS A 91 1.46 -26.32 6.98
CA LYS A 91 0.52 -25.46 6.25
C LYS A 91 1.28 -24.37 5.50
N LYS A 92 0.86 -24.11 4.26
CA LYS A 92 1.42 -23.05 3.42
C LYS A 92 1.26 -21.69 4.09
N VAL A 93 2.06 -20.73 3.69
CA VAL A 93 2.17 -19.40 4.29
C VAL A 93 1.39 -18.38 3.47
N ILE A 94 0.72 -17.46 4.12
CA ILE A 94 0.16 -16.26 3.51
C ILE A 94 1.19 -15.13 3.68
N ILE A 95 1.48 -14.39 2.60
CA ILE A 95 2.34 -13.21 2.66
C ILE A 95 1.49 -11.97 2.37
N LEU A 96 1.52 -11.02 3.31
CA LEU A 96 0.84 -9.73 3.19
C LEU A 96 1.90 -8.63 3.15
N ILE A 97 1.91 -7.82 2.09
CA ILE A 97 2.84 -6.71 1.92
C ILE A 97 2.05 -5.44 1.68
N ASP A 98 2.16 -4.51 2.62
CA ASP A 98 1.51 -3.21 2.56
C ASP A 98 2.47 -2.12 2.10
N GLU A 99 1.95 -1.16 1.31
CA GLU A 99 2.71 -0.03 0.78
C GLU A 99 3.98 -0.45 -0.01
N TYR A 100 3.83 -1.46 -0.89
CA TYR A 100 4.95 -2.04 -1.65
C TYR A 100 5.67 -1.02 -2.56
N ASP A 101 5.01 0.05 -2.92
CA ASP A 101 5.47 1.09 -3.82
C ASP A 101 6.25 2.22 -3.14
N VAL A 102 6.12 2.39 -1.83
CA VAL A 102 6.80 3.45 -1.07
C VAL A 102 8.33 3.44 -1.24
N PRO A 103 9.04 2.31 -1.15
CA PRO A 103 10.48 2.30 -1.38
C PRO A 103 10.89 2.77 -2.78
N LEU A 104 10.05 2.53 -3.78
CA LEU A 104 10.27 2.93 -5.17
C LEU A 104 10.04 4.43 -5.36
N ASP A 105 8.94 4.95 -4.79
CA ASP A 105 8.66 6.38 -4.77
C ASP A 105 9.82 7.16 -4.13
N LYS A 106 10.27 6.75 -2.95
CA LYS A 106 11.38 7.41 -2.25
C LYS A 106 12.70 7.32 -3.00
N ALA A 107 13.01 6.16 -3.59
CA ALA A 107 14.23 5.94 -4.36
C ALA A 107 14.33 6.84 -5.61
N LEU A 108 13.20 7.26 -6.17
CA LEU A 108 13.17 8.17 -7.31
C LEU A 108 13.78 9.55 -6.97
N TYR A 109 13.46 10.07 -5.77
CA TYR A 109 13.94 11.40 -5.34
C TYR A 109 15.44 11.46 -5.05
N ILE A 110 16.06 10.31 -4.75
CA ILE A 110 17.51 10.23 -4.44
C ILE A 110 18.32 9.55 -5.55
N ASN A 111 17.73 9.36 -6.73
CA ASN A 111 18.35 8.77 -7.92
C ASN A 111 18.92 7.35 -7.74
N VAL A 112 18.32 6.53 -6.88
CA VAL A 112 18.68 5.11 -6.68
C VAL A 112 17.54 4.16 -7.07
N TYR A 113 16.67 4.63 -7.94
CA TYR A 113 15.45 3.91 -8.35
C TYR A 113 15.74 2.54 -8.95
N ARG A 114 16.74 2.44 -9.83
CA ARG A 114 17.09 1.18 -10.52
C ARG A 114 17.61 0.11 -9.55
N GLU A 115 18.41 0.51 -8.59
CA GLU A 115 18.93 -0.36 -7.54
C GLU A 115 17.79 -0.88 -6.66
N MET A 116 16.86 0.00 -6.27
CA MET A 116 15.70 -0.38 -5.47
C MET A 116 14.77 -1.31 -6.24
N VAL A 117 14.49 -1.03 -7.52
CA VAL A 117 13.72 -1.91 -8.42
C VAL A 117 14.37 -3.29 -8.49
N SER A 118 15.69 -3.37 -8.61
CA SER A 118 16.43 -4.65 -8.68
C SER A 118 16.29 -5.45 -7.40
N LEU A 119 16.44 -4.79 -6.24
CA LEU A 119 16.30 -5.41 -4.93
C LEU A 119 14.89 -5.96 -4.70
N ILE A 120 13.85 -5.13 -4.91
CA ILE A 120 12.45 -5.52 -4.70
C ILE A 120 12.03 -6.62 -5.66
N ARG A 121 12.44 -6.53 -6.94
CA ARG A 121 12.22 -7.60 -7.93
C ARG A 121 12.82 -8.92 -7.47
N GLY A 122 14.06 -8.90 -6.97
CA GLY A 122 14.72 -10.09 -6.45
C GLY A 122 13.93 -10.69 -5.28
N LEU A 123 13.58 -9.86 -4.29
CA LEU A 123 12.83 -10.27 -3.10
C LEU A 123 11.46 -10.85 -3.46
N PHE A 124 10.67 -10.15 -4.26
CA PHE A 124 9.33 -10.60 -4.65
C PHE A 124 9.40 -11.80 -5.61
N GLY A 125 10.38 -11.83 -6.51
CA GLY A 125 10.59 -12.97 -7.40
C GLY A 125 10.81 -14.27 -6.64
N MET A 126 11.65 -14.24 -5.61
CA MET A 126 11.91 -15.41 -4.76
C MET A 126 10.72 -15.76 -3.87
N ALA A 127 10.09 -14.76 -3.25
CA ALA A 127 9.00 -14.97 -2.30
C ALA A 127 7.69 -15.42 -2.95
N LEU A 128 7.38 -14.92 -4.16
CA LEU A 128 6.05 -15.02 -4.75
C LEU A 128 5.99 -15.92 -5.99
N LYS A 129 7.06 -16.01 -6.78
CA LYS A 129 7.04 -16.79 -8.04
C LYS A 129 7.43 -18.26 -7.87
N THR A 130 8.50 -18.51 -7.15
CA THR A 130 9.12 -19.86 -7.04
C THR A 130 9.08 -20.37 -5.60
N ASN A 131 7.99 -20.13 -4.92
CA ASN A 131 7.81 -20.47 -3.50
C ASN A 131 6.66 -21.49 -3.34
N ASP A 132 7.00 -22.78 -3.35
CA ASP A 132 6.02 -23.85 -3.16
C ASP A 132 5.34 -23.83 -1.77
N SER A 133 5.94 -23.12 -0.82
CA SER A 133 5.41 -22.93 0.53
C SER A 133 4.39 -21.79 0.62
N LEU A 134 4.18 -21.04 -0.46
CA LEU A 134 3.21 -19.95 -0.52
C LEU A 134 1.80 -20.47 -0.75
N GLN A 135 0.84 -20.03 0.06
CA GLN A 135 -0.60 -20.25 -0.17
C GLN A 135 -1.16 -19.23 -1.16
N PHE A 136 -1.00 -17.95 -0.82
CA PHE A 136 -1.22 -16.79 -1.68
C PHE A 136 -0.53 -15.57 -1.04
N ALA A 137 -0.46 -14.48 -1.79
CA ALA A 137 0.01 -13.19 -1.29
C ALA A 137 -0.97 -12.08 -1.68
N VAL A 138 -1.02 -11.04 -0.83
CA VAL A 138 -1.70 -9.78 -1.14
C VAL A 138 -0.69 -8.65 -0.99
N LEU A 139 -0.61 -7.81 -2.01
CA LEU A 139 0.23 -6.61 -2.01
C LEU A 139 -0.68 -5.40 -2.19
N THR A 140 -0.50 -4.38 -1.34
CA THR A 140 -1.22 -3.11 -1.43
C THR A 140 -0.25 -1.96 -1.67
N GLY A 141 -0.70 -0.94 -2.40
CA GLY A 141 0.06 0.26 -2.70
C GLY A 141 -0.82 1.31 -3.36
N CYS A 142 -0.35 2.56 -3.39
CA CYS A 142 -1.07 3.68 -4.01
C CYS A 142 -0.95 3.67 -5.53
N MET A 143 0.18 3.20 -6.06
CA MET A 143 0.45 3.21 -7.49
C MET A 143 0.48 1.80 -8.07
N ARG A 144 -0.21 1.60 -9.20
CA ARG A 144 -0.08 0.37 -9.97
C ARG A 144 1.21 0.38 -10.77
N ILE A 145 2.26 -0.19 -10.22
CA ILE A 145 3.58 -0.28 -10.89
C ILE A 145 3.65 -1.59 -11.71
N SER A 146 2.67 -1.82 -12.58
CA SER A 146 2.53 -3.08 -13.30
C SER A 146 3.54 -3.26 -14.44
N LYS A 147 3.92 -2.17 -15.11
CA LYS A 147 4.91 -2.20 -16.20
C LYS A 147 6.34 -2.14 -15.70
N GLU A 148 6.54 -1.69 -14.47
CA GLU A 148 7.86 -1.74 -13.88
C GLU A 148 8.29 -3.18 -13.70
N SER A 149 9.51 -3.35 -14.00
CA SER A 149 10.21 -4.62 -14.00
C SER A 149 10.18 -5.39 -12.65
N ILE A 150 9.59 -4.85 -11.57
CA ILE A 150 9.45 -5.60 -10.30
C ILE A 150 8.51 -6.79 -10.42
N PHE A 151 7.47 -6.68 -11.24
CA PHE A 151 6.53 -7.75 -11.52
C PHE A 151 6.84 -8.51 -12.82
N THR A 152 7.89 -8.12 -13.54
CA THR A 152 8.30 -8.84 -14.76
C THR A 152 8.62 -10.29 -14.43
N GLY A 153 7.86 -11.19 -15.03
CA GLY A 153 7.96 -12.62 -14.79
C GLY A 153 7.12 -13.16 -13.64
N LEU A 154 6.34 -12.34 -12.94
CA LEU A 154 5.31 -12.77 -12.02
C LEU A 154 3.99 -12.81 -12.80
N ASN A 155 3.69 -13.96 -13.43
CA ASN A 155 2.56 -14.08 -14.37
C ASN A 155 1.23 -14.42 -13.67
N ASN A 156 1.22 -14.54 -12.34
CA ASN A 156 0.10 -15.05 -11.55
C ASN A 156 -0.57 -13.98 -10.69
N PHE A 157 -0.39 -12.70 -11.02
CA PHE A 157 -1.04 -11.60 -10.31
C PHE A 157 -2.36 -11.22 -10.97
N GLU A 158 -3.38 -11.14 -10.13
CA GLU A 158 -4.56 -10.34 -10.41
C GLU A 158 -4.31 -8.95 -9.83
N VAL A 159 -4.45 -7.91 -10.64
CA VAL A 159 -4.25 -6.52 -10.20
C VAL A 159 -5.59 -5.83 -10.20
N LEU A 160 -5.98 -5.35 -9.03
CA LEU A 160 -7.23 -4.63 -8.79
C LEU A 160 -6.93 -3.17 -8.47
N SER A 161 -7.79 -2.29 -8.92
CA SER A 161 -7.72 -0.85 -8.70
C SER A 161 -9.10 -0.31 -8.32
N ILE A 162 -9.18 0.97 -8.02
CA ILE A 162 -10.44 1.68 -7.76
C ILE A 162 -11.45 1.63 -8.94
N LEU A 163 -11.02 1.19 -10.12
CA LEU A 163 -11.87 1.02 -11.31
C LEU A 163 -12.52 -0.37 -11.41
N ASN A 164 -12.17 -1.30 -10.54
CA ASN A 164 -12.69 -2.66 -10.57
C ASN A 164 -13.88 -2.81 -9.60
N ASP A 165 -14.89 -3.58 -10.01
CA ASP A 165 -16.04 -3.89 -9.17
C ASP A 165 -15.70 -4.88 -8.05
N GLN A 166 -14.64 -5.65 -8.25
CA GLN A 166 -14.19 -6.62 -7.26
C GLN A 166 -13.54 -5.91 -6.08
N TYR A 167 -14.09 -6.15 -4.87
CA TYR A 167 -13.67 -5.53 -3.60
C TYR A 167 -13.89 -4.00 -3.50
N ASP A 168 -14.74 -3.41 -4.32
CA ASP A 168 -15.06 -1.98 -4.31
C ASP A 168 -15.63 -1.50 -2.96
N GLU A 169 -16.31 -2.37 -2.19
CA GLU A 169 -16.79 -2.09 -0.83
C GLU A 169 -15.71 -2.24 0.27
N SER A 170 -14.49 -2.73 -0.06
CA SER A 170 -13.54 -3.21 0.95
C SER A 170 -12.56 -2.14 1.46
N PHE A 171 -12.44 -1.00 0.78
CA PHE A 171 -11.42 0.02 1.05
C PHE A 171 -12.01 1.39 1.39
N GLY A 172 -13.06 1.40 2.18
CA GLY A 172 -13.72 2.59 2.67
C GLY A 172 -15.00 2.21 3.40
N PHE A 173 -15.81 3.18 3.80
CA PHE A 173 -17.13 2.90 4.34
C PHE A 173 -18.19 3.06 3.25
N THR A 174 -19.04 2.07 3.15
CA THR A 174 -20.27 2.14 2.35
C THR A 174 -21.31 3.04 3.03
N ASP A 175 -22.28 3.53 2.26
CA ASP A 175 -23.38 4.33 2.79
C ASP A 175 -24.17 3.58 3.90
N ALA A 176 -24.34 2.28 3.77
CA ALA A 176 -24.99 1.45 4.78
C ALA A 176 -24.21 1.39 6.10
N GLU A 177 -22.88 1.29 6.02
CA GLU A 177 -21.99 1.27 7.19
C GLU A 177 -21.96 2.64 7.87
N VAL A 178 -21.90 3.74 7.12
CA VAL A 178 -21.97 5.10 7.66
C VAL A 178 -23.30 5.31 8.40
N LYS A 179 -24.43 4.94 7.81
CA LYS A 179 -25.75 4.99 8.48
C LYS A 179 -25.76 4.17 9.75
N LYS A 180 -25.15 2.98 9.73
CA LYS A 180 -25.05 2.13 10.91
C LYS A 180 -24.20 2.79 12.01
N ILE A 181 -23.02 3.32 11.68
CA ILE A 181 -22.15 4.04 12.62
C ILE A 181 -22.91 5.20 13.27
N LEU A 182 -23.54 6.06 12.46
CA LEU A 182 -24.30 7.20 12.98
C LEU A 182 -25.46 6.77 13.86
N ASN A 183 -26.14 5.67 13.54
CA ASN A 183 -27.19 5.10 14.38
C ASN A 183 -26.65 4.61 15.72
N ASP A 184 -25.54 3.86 15.71
CA ASP A 184 -24.96 3.25 16.91
C ASP A 184 -24.45 4.33 17.91
N TYR A 185 -24.07 5.50 17.41
CA TYR A 185 -23.66 6.67 18.22
C TYR A 185 -24.76 7.71 18.46
N ASN A 186 -26.02 7.46 18.07
CA ASN A 186 -27.14 8.40 18.15
C ASN A 186 -26.93 9.73 17.41
N LEU A 187 -26.26 9.68 16.27
CA LEU A 187 -25.89 10.82 15.42
C LEU A 187 -26.65 10.83 14.08
N LYS A 188 -27.80 10.19 13.98
CA LYS A 188 -28.56 10.03 12.72
C LYS A 188 -28.86 11.34 12.01
N ASP A 189 -29.13 12.41 12.79
CA ASP A 189 -29.49 13.72 12.25
C ASP A 189 -28.37 14.40 11.49
N HIS A 190 -27.11 13.93 11.65
CA HIS A 190 -25.93 14.43 10.96
C HIS A 190 -25.62 13.69 9.65
N TYR A 191 -26.47 12.75 9.22
CA TYR A 191 -26.20 11.95 8.00
C TYR A 191 -26.02 12.80 6.75
N LEU A 192 -26.83 13.83 6.54
CA LEU A 192 -26.71 14.70 5.36
C LEU A 192 -25.40 15.49 5.34
N GLU A 193 -24.95 15.97 6.51
CA GLU A 193 -23.66 16.65 6.66
C GLU A 193 -22.50 15.68 6.35
N VAL A 194 -22.56 14.45 6.89
CA VAL A 194 -21.54 13.42 6.63
C VAL A 194 -21.51 13.05 5.14
N LYS A 195 -22.67 12.93 4.53
CA LYS A 195 -22.76 12.62 3.09
C LYS A 195 -22.19 13.76 2.23
N GLU A 196 -22.56 14.99 2.51
CA GLU A 196 -22.08 16.15 1.75
C GLU A 196 -20.56 16.34 1.83
N TRP A 197 -19.96 16.04 2.99
CA TRP A 197 -18.56 16.33 3.26
C TRP A 197 -17.62 15.16 2.98
N TYR A 198 -18.05 13.92 3.16
CA TYR A 198 -17.16 12.75 3.21
C TYR A 198 -17.50 11.65 2.20
N ASP A 199 -18.60 11.78 1.46
CA ASP A 199 -18.97 10.93 0.33
C ASP A 199 -18.33 11.50 -0.95
N GLY A 200 -17.07 11.16 -1.18
CA GLY A 200 -16.29 11.79 -2.25
C GLY A 200 -15.62 10.82 -3.21
N TYR A 201 -15.63 9.53 -2.93
CA TYR A 201 -14.98 8.53 -3.77
C TYR A 201 -15.99 7.62 -4.44
N HIS A 202 -15.69 7.23 -5.67
CA HIS A 202 -16.45 6.22 -6.40
C HIS A 202 -15.49 5.09 -6.81
N PHE A 203 -15.70 3.88 -6.25
CA PHE A 203 -14.90 2.70 -6.53
C PHE A 203 -15.77 1.66 -7.23
N GLY A 204 -15.32 1.17 -8.39
CA GLY A 204 -16.13 0.26 -9.19
C GLY A 204 -17.52 0.85 -9.46
N ASN A 205 -18.52 0.32 -8.81
CA ASN A 205 -19.92 0.77 -8.92
C ASN A 205 -20.48 1.41 -7.63
N ILE A 206 -19.65 1.72 -6.63
CA ILE A 206 -20.10 2.08 -5.29
C ILE A 206 -19.50 3.41 -4.83
N ASP A 207 -20.32 4.25 -4.21
CA ASP A 207 -19.87 5.45 -3.51
C ASP A 207 -19.28 5.06 -2.16
N ILE A 208 -18.08 5.57 -1.87
CA ILE A 208 -17.27 5.22 -0.71
C ILE A 208 -16.90 6.49 0.07
N TYR A 209 -17.11 6.43 1.36
CA TYR A 209 -16.74 7.48 2.31
C TYR A 209 -15.32 7.24 2.84
N CYS A 210 -14.56 8.32 3.07
CA CYS A 210 -13.27 8.24 3.77
C CYS A 210 -13.48 7.83 5.24
N PRO A 211 -13.00 6.66 5.69
CA PRO A 211 -13.24 6.18 7.05
C PRO A 211 -12.67 7.11 8.12
N TRP A 212 -11.49 7.69 7.87
CA TRP A 212 -10.84 8.59 8.81
C TRP A 212 -11.69 9.81 9.11
N ASP A 213 -12.17 10.50 8.07
CA ASP A 213 -12.96 11.71 8.20
C ASP A 213 -14.28 11.43 8.91
N VAL A 214 -15.00 10.37 8.53
CA VAL A 214 -16.25 9.96 9.18
C VAL A 214 -16.03 9.70 10.67
N ILE A 215 -14.98 8.95 11.04
CA ILE A 215 -14.70 8.64 12.45
C ILE A 215 -14.30 9.89 13.23
N GLN A 216 -13.47 10.78 12.67
CA GLN A 216 -13.06 12.01 13.35
C GLN A 216 -14.24 12.97 13.54
N TYR A 217 -15.13 13.06 12.55
CA TYR A 217 -16.34 13.88 12.71
C TYR A 217 -17.28 13.30 13.77
N CYS A 218 -17.50 11.99 13.78
CA CYS A 218 -18.28 11.34 14.84
C CYS A 218 -17.69 11.59 16.24
N LYS A 219 -16.36 11.56 16.38
CA LYS A 219 -15.69 11.92 17.65
C LYS A 219 -15.92 13.38 18.04
N SER A 220 -15.85 14.29 17.07
CA SER A 220 -16.09 15.71 17.32
C SER A 220 -17.52 15.94 17.80
N LEU A 221 -18.51 15.32 17.16
CA LEU A 221 -19.93 15.38 17.57
C LEU A 221 -20.19 14.73 18.94
N TYR A 222 -19.44 13.70 19.30
CA TYR A 222 -19.54 13.10 20.63
C TYR A 222 -19.09 14.05 21.74
N LEU A 223 -18.10 14.90 21.46
CA LEU A 223 -17.59 15.91 22.39
C LEU A 223 -18.44 17.18 22.39
N ASP A 224 -18.90 17.59 21.23
CA ASP A 224 -19.74 18.78 21.02
C ASP A 224 -20.73 18.54 19.88
N VAL A 225 -21.99 18.35 20.21
CA VAL A 225 -23.08 18.09 19.24
C VAL A 225 -23.24 19.23 18.21
N SER A 226 -22.72 20.41 18.48
CA SER A 226 -22.71 21.53 17.55
C SER A 226 -21.46 21.60 16.64
N ALA A 227 -20.55 20.63 16.75
CA ALA A 227 -19.35 20.57 15.93
C ALA A 227 -19.69 20.59 14.43
N LYS A 228 -18.90 21.31 13.64
CA LYS A 228 -19.08 21.39 12.19
C LYS A 228 -18.14 20.41 11.49
N PRO A 229 -18.54 19.87 10.32
CA PRO A 229 -17.67 19.11 9.48
C PRO A 229 -16.42 19.93 9.10
N GLN A 230 -15.30 19.24 8.96
CA GLN A 230 -14.03 19.81 8.51
C GLN A 230 -13.21 18.74 7.81
N ASP A 231 -12.21 19.16 7.08
CA ASP A 231 -11.26 18.28 6.45
C ASP A 231 -10.24 17.77 7.50
N PHE A 232 -10.38 16.50 7.89
CA PHE A 232 -9.47 15.84 8.84
C PHE A 232 -8.29 15.15 8.16
N TRP A 233 -8.36 14.96 6.84
CA TRP A 233 -7.31 14.27 6.08
C TRP A 233 -6.25 15.22 5.52
N SER A 234 -6.54 16.50 5.39
CA SER A 234 -5.59 17.50 4.90
C SER A 234 -4.33 17.49 5.76
N ASN A 235 -3.17 17.60 5.13
CA ASN A 235 -1.82 17.53 5.73
C ASN A 235 -1.39 16.16 6.27
N SER A 236 -2.12 15.09 6.04
CA SER A 236 -1.72 13.73 6.44
C SER A 236 -0.73 13.09 5.45
N SER A 237 -0.69 13.53 4.21
CA SER A 237 0.23 13.05 3.16
C SER A 237 1.08 14.18 2.57
N GLY A 238 2.25 13.82 2.03
CA GLY A 238 3.11 14.78 1.33
C GLY A 238 2.50 15.17 -0.02
N ASN A 239 2.19 16.46 -0.24
CA ASN A 239 1.61 16.98 -1.48
C ASN A 239 2.62 17.08 -2.65
N ALA A 240 3.66 16.23 -2.67
CA ALA A 240 4.73 16.30 -3.65
C ALA A 240 4.22 16.08 -5.10
N ILE A 241 3.30 15.13 -5.29
CA ILE A 241 2.69 14.83 -6.59
C ILE A 241 1.88 16.04 -7.09
N VAL A 242 1.06 16.63 -6.22
CA VAL A 242 0.26 17.82 -6.56
C VAL A 242 1.16 19.01 -6.94
N ARG A 243 2.24 19.23 -6.18
CA ARG A 243 3.24 20.26 -6.52
C ARG A 243 3.84 20.04 -7.90
N ARG A 244 4.30 18.82 -8.18
CA ARG A 244 4.87 18.46 -9.50
C ARG A 244 3.86 18.72 -10.63
N PHE A 245 2.57 18.43 -10.38
CA PHE A 245 1.49 18.71 -11.33
C PHE A 245 1.32 20.21 -11.56
N ILE A 246 1.24 21.03 -10.51
CA ILE A 246 1.08 22.48 -10.60
C ILE A 246 2.29 23.12 -11.29
N ASP A 247 3.50 22.68 -10.98
CA ASP A 247 4.73 23.20 -11.58
C ASP A 247 4.82 22.96 -13.09
N LYS A 248 4.20 21.89 -13.60
CA LYS A 248 4.16 21.53 -15.02
C LYS A 248 2.92 22.05 -15.75
N ALA A 249 1.94 22.60 -15.03
CA ALA A 249 0.68 23.03 -15.59
C ALA A 249 0.85 24.24 -16.53
N ASP A 250 0.46 24.07 -17.77
CA ASP A 250 0.27 25.16 -18.73
C ASP A 250 -1.05 25.92 -18.47
N ILE A 251 -1.36 26.91 -19.29
CA ILE A 251 -2.57 27.72 -19.15
C ILE A 251 -3.84 26.85 -19.30
N SER A 252 -3.83 25.89 -20.20
CA SER A 252 -4.97 24.99 -20.43
C SER A 252 -5.23 24.14 -19.20
N THR A 253 -4.18 23.53 -18.67
CA THR A 253 -4.24 22.70 -17.46
C THR A 253 -4.71 23.49 -16.24
N ARG A 254 -4.26 24.75 -16.10
CA ARG A 254 -4.73 25.62 -15.00
C ARG A 254 -6.22 25.93 -15.10
N ASN A 255 -6.73 26.22 -16.30
CA ASN A 255 -8.17 26.42 -16.52
C ASN A 255 -8.96 25.15 -16.18
N GLU A 256 -8.45 23.96 -16.49
CA GLU A 256 -9.09 22.69 -16.12
C GLU A 256 -9.11 22.49 -14.60
N ILE A 257 -8.03 22.83 -13.91
CA ILE A 257 -7.99 22.81 -12.43
C ILE A 257 -9.02 23.77 -11.84
N GLU A 258 -9.12 24.99 -12.35
CA GLU A 258 -10.11 25.98 -11.91
C GLU A 258 -11.55 25.47 -12.08
N ARG A 259 -11.83 24.81 -13.21
CA ARG A 259 -13.14 24.18 -13.46
C ARG A 259 -13.43 23.05 -12.44
N LEU A 260 -12.46 22.21 -12.14
CA LEU A 260 -12.61 21.17 -11.10
C LEU A 260 -12.86 21.76 -9.71
N ILE A 261 -12.15 22.83 -9.35
CA ILE A 261 -12.36 23.56 -8.09
C ILE A 261 -13.76 24.19 -8.04
N ALA A 262 -14.28 24.63 -9.19
CA ALA A 262 -15.65 25.14 -9.30
C ALA A 262 -16.73 24.04 -9.28
N GLY A 263 -16.33 22.75 -9.15
CA GLY A 263 -17.25 21.60 -9.10
C GLY A 263 -17.67 21.07 -10.49
N GLU A 264 -17.06 21.59 -11.57
CA GLU A 264 -17.27 21.07 -12.92
C GLU A 264 -16.50 19.75 -13.12
N SER A 265 -16.93 18.99 -14.12
CA SER A 265 -16.20 17.79 -14.58
C SER A 265 -15.35 18.12 -15.81
N ILE A 266 -14.23 17.45 -15.93
CA ILE A 266 -13.40 17.43 -17.14
C ILE A 266 -13.33 16.01 -17.69
N GLU A 267 -13.11 15.86 -18.98
CA GLU A 267 -12.93 14.55 -19.62
C GLU A 267 -11.43 14.30 -19.82
N LYS A 268 -10.94 13.18 -19.32
CA LYS A 268 -9.54 12.77 -19.43
C LYS A 268 -9.42 11.27 -19.60
N ASP A 269 -8.46 10.85 -20.42
CA ASP A 269 -8.07 9.46 -20.52
C ASP A 269 -7.24 9.07 -19.29
N VAL A 270 -7.66 8.03 -18.56
CA VAL A 270 -6.93 7.51 -17.40
C VAL A 270 -6.05 6.35 -17.83
N VAL A 271 -4.74 6.55 -17.72
CA VAL A 271 -3.75 5.49 -17.90
C VAL A 271 -3.57 4.77 -16.56
N SER A 272 -4.16 3.58 -16.45
CA SER A 272 -4.12 2.78 -15.21
C SER A 272 -2.77 2.12 -14.93
N GLU A 273 -1.88 2.06 -15.92
CA GLU A 273 -0.59 1.38 -15.86
C GLU A 273 0.55 2.36 -16.18
N LEU A 274 0.96 3.14 -15.19
CA LEU A 274 2.09 4.06 -15.31
C LEU A 274 3.27 3.56 -14.47
N THR A 275 4.46 3.69 -15.03
CA THR A 275 5.71 3.55 -14.29
C THR A 275 6.11 4.88 -13.66
N TYR A 276 6.91 4.86 -12.60
CA TYR A 276 7.43 6.10 -12.01
C TYR A 276 8.24 6.94 -13.01
N ASP A 277 8.97 6.30 -13.93
CA ASP A 277 9.70 6.99 -15.00
C ASP A 277 8.78 7.65 -16.05
N GLU A 278 7.51 7.24 -16.13
CA GLU A 278 6.53 7.78 -17.08
C GLU A 278 5.69 8.94 -16.51
N ILE A 279 5.58 9.04 -15.19
CA ILE A 279 4.77 10.08 -14.53
C ILE A 279 5.09 11.47 -15.08
N ASP A 280 6.36 11.77 -15.27
CA ASP A 280 6.84 13.08 -15.66
C ASP A 280 6.89 13.33 -17.17
N LYS A 281 6.54 12.33 -18.00
CA LYS A 281 6.66 12.44 -19.46
C LYS A 281 5.54 13.25 -20.10
N SER A 282 4.35 13.27 -19.50
CA SER A 282 3.24 14.08 -20.00
C SER A 282 2.34 14.59 -18.86
N ILE A 283 1.56 15.62 -19.17
CA ILE A 283 0.57 16.16 -18.22
C ILE A 283 -0.61 15.20 -18.04
N GLU A 284 -0.94 14.39 -19.06
CA GLU A 284 -1.99 13.38 -19.02
C GLU A 284 -1.64 12.27 -18.01
N ASN A 285 -0.36 11.89 -17.93
CA ASN A 285 0.11 10.93 -16.93
C ASN A 285 -0.09 11.47 -15.50
N LEU A 286 0.13 12.76 -15.29
CA LEU A 286 -0.12 13.40 -13.99
C LEU A 286 -1.60 13.42 -13.62
N TRP A 287 -2.53 13.63 -14.57
CA TRP A 287 -3.97 13.48 -14.33
C TRP A 287 -4.32 12.06 -13.87
N SER A 288 -3.75 11.06 -14.52
CA SER A 288 -3.94 9.64 -14.15
C SER A 288 -3.43 9.35 -12.76
N VAL A 289 -2.27 9.90 -12.36
CA VAL A 289 -1.71 9.75 -11.02
C VAL A 289 -2.60 10.44 -9.98
N LEU A 290 -3.06 11.66 -10.21
CA LEU A 290 -3.98 12.35 -9.28
C LEU A 290 -5.29 11.58 -9.07
N PHE A 291 -5.79 10.94 -10.11
CA PHE A 291 -6.95 10.07 -10.01
C PHE A 291 -6.66 8.81 -9.20
N THR A 292 -5.62 8.06 -9.55
CA THR A 292 -5.30 6.78 -8.89
C THR A 292 -4.83 6.93 -7.45
N THR A 293 -4.30 8.10 -7.08
CA THR A 293 -3.89 8.42 -5.70
C THR A 293 -4.98 9.11 -4.87
N GLY A 294 -6.19 9.27 -5.43
CA GLY A 294 -7.37 9.73 -4.69
C GLY A 294 -7.50 11.25 -4.54
N TYR A 295 -6.72 12.06 -5.29
CA TYR A 295 -6.97 13.51 -5.36
C TYR A 295 -8.16 13.86 -6.25
N LEU A 296 -8.50 12.99 -7.19
CA LEU A 296 -9.65 13.10 -8.07
C LEU A 296 -10.53 11.87 -7.97
N THR A 297 -11.80 12.01 -8.27
CA THR A 297 -12.75 10.91 -8.43
C THR A 297 -13.43 11.01 -9.79
N HIS A 298 -14.11 9.96 -10.26
CA HIS A 298 -14.83 9.98 -11.52
C HIS A 298 -16.34 10.15 -11.32
N LYS A 299 -17.01 10.73 -12.31
CA LYS A 299 -18.47 10.90 -12.36
C LYS A 299 -19.09 10.13 -13.54
N GLY A 300 -18.76 8.84 -13.63
CA GLY A 300 -19.21 7.98 -14.72
C GLY A 300 -18.20 7.95 -15.89
N CYS A 301 -18.36 6.98 -16.77
CA CYS A 301 -17.62 6.81 -18.03
C CYS A 301 -18.52 7.20 -19.18
#